data_73e2420f07d7f12a121461d6c302bc78
#
_entry.id   73e2420f07d7f12a121461d6c302bc78
#
_cell.length_a   1.000
_cell.length_b   1.000
_cell.length_c   1.000
_cell.angle_alpha   90.00
_cell.angle_beta   90.00
_cell.angle_gamma   90.00
#
_symmetry.space_group_name_H-M   'P 1'
#
loop_
_entity.id
_entity.type
_entity.pdbx_description
1 polymer ?
#
loop_
_entity_poly.entity_id
_entity_poly.type
_entity_poly.pdbx_seq_one_letter_code
_entity_poly.pdbx_strand_id
1 'polypeptide(L)'
;MFLNLVNRRNRSLVDFAIKLHKDGSILPDTYVIDLDAVIQNAKYMSEIANKEEVELYYMLKQIGRNPVVAKAIAENTNIKKAVVVDYKEALKMMEEDLPLGNVGH
;
A
#
# COMPACT_ATOMS: atom_id res chain seq x y z
N MET A 1 -2.00 11.90 17.25
CA MET A 1 -1.87 10.45 17.08
C MET A 1 -2.41 10.02 15.72
N PHE A 2 -2.01 8.86 15.27
CA PHE A 2 -2.39 8.33 13.96
C PHE A 2 -3.90 8.30 13.73
N LEU A 3 -4.66 7.76 14.68
CA LEU A 3 -6.11 7.67 14.53
C LEU A 3 -6.78 9.05 14.42
N ASN A 4 -6.35 10.01 15.21
CA ASN A 4 -6.88 11.37 15.14
C ASN A 4 -6.60 12.03 13.80
N LEU A 5 -5.42 11.77 13.23
CA LEU A 5 -5.04 12.30 11.94
C LEU A 5 -5.90 11.71 10.82
N VAL A 6 -6.08 10.39 10.82
CA VAL A 6 -6.92 9.70 9.84
C VAL A 6 -8.38 10.16 9.96
N ASN A 7 -8.89 10.27 11.19
CA ASN A 7 -10.26 10.72 11.45
C ASN A 7 -10.52 12.13 10.93
N ARG A 8 -9.51 12.98 10.97
CA ARG A 8 -9.60 14.36 10.49
C ARG A 8 -9.43 14.49 8.98
N ARG A 9 -8.54 13.68 8.38
CA ARG A 9 -8.19 13.80 6.95
C ARG A 9 -8.98 12.87 6.04
N ASN A 10 -9.48 11.75 6.57
CA ASN A 10 -10.24 10.79 5.79
C ASN A 10 -11.36 10.18 6.62
N ARG A 11 -12.32 11.03 7.01
CA ARG A 11 -13.45 10.61 7.81
C ARG A 11 -14.30 9.55 7.12
N SER A 12 -14.42 9.62 5.81
CA SER A 12 -15.21 8.64 5.05
C SER A 12 -14.65 7.23 5.15
N LEU A 13 -13.33 7.08 5.19
CA LEU A 13 -12.69 5.78 5.42
C LEU A 13 -13.03 5.24 6.81
N VAL A 14 -12.96 6.09 7.83
CA VAL A 14 -13.29 5.70 9.21
C VAL A 14 -14.74 5.27 9.32
N ASP A 15 -15.67 6.05 8.76
CA ASP A 15 -17.10 5.75 8.80
C ASP A 15 -17.40 4.45 8.05
N PHE A 16 -16.79 4.21 6.92
CA PHE A 16 -16.95 2.98 6.16
C PHE A 16 -16.42 1.76 6.93
N ALA A 17 -15.26 1.87 7.55
CA ALA A 17 -14.67 0.81 8.37
C ALA A 17 -15.59 0.47 9.57
N ILE A 18 -16.14 1.49 10.25
CA ILE A 18 -17.07 1.31 11.36
C ILE A 18 -18.31 0.58 10.87
N LYS A 19 -18.86 0.97 9.72
CA LYS A 19 -20.03 0.32 9.13
C LYS A 19 -19.77 -1.16 8.85
N LEU A 20 -18.64 -1.48 8.21
CA LEU A 20 -18.25 -2.86 7.89
C LEU A 20 -18.09 -3.70 9.17
N HIS A 21 -17.51 -3.10 10.20
CA HIS A 21 -17.35 -3.78 11.49
C HIS A 21 -18.71 -4.07 12.15
N LYS A 22 -19.59 -3.08 12.18
CA LYS A 22 -20.92 -3.20 12.81
C LYS A 22 -21.81 -4.22 12.12
N ASP A 23 -21.72 -4.33 10.79
CA ASP A 23 -22.54 -5.30 10.05
C ASP A 23 -21.88 -6.68 9.93
N GLY A 24 -20.71 -6.87 10.53
CA GLY A 24 -20.01 -8.16 10.56
C GLY A 24 -19.27 -8.52 9.28
N SER A 25 -19.11 -7.58 8.36
CA SER A 25 -18.40 -7.83 7.09
C SER A 25 -16.90 -7.99 7.26
N ILE A 26 -16.32 -7.43 8.32
CA ILE A 26 -14.88 -7.54 8.62
C ILE A 26 -14.65 -7.94 10.07
N LEU A 27 -13.52 -8.60 10.32
CA LEU A 27 -13.06 -8.95 11.67
C LEU A 27 -12.40 -7.73 12.34
N PRO A 28 -12.32 -7.72 13.70
CA PRO A 28 -11.70 -6.58 14.41
C PRO A 28 -10.26 -6.26 14.00
N ASP A 29 -9.48 -7.26 13.65
CA ASP A 29 -8.06 -7.10 13.29
C ASP A 29 -7.84 -6.93 11.80
N THR A 30 -8.73 -6.25 11.10
CA THR A 30 -8.68 -6.07 9.65
C THR A 30 -8.09 -4.70 9.29
N TYR A 31 -7.12 -4.69 8.37
CA TYR A 31 -6.69 -3.45 7.73
C TYR A 31 -7.75 -3.02 6.72
N VAL A 32 -8.15 -1.77 6.79
CA VAL A 32 -9.03 -1.15 5.80
C VAL A 32 -8.23 -0.08 5.08
N ILE A 33 -8.07 -0.24 3.78
CA ILE A 33 -7.19 0.61 2.97
C ILE A 33 -8.03 1.36 1.94
N ASP A 34 -7.88 2.69 1.93
CA ASP A 34 -8.42 3.55 0.88
C ASP A 34 -7.45 3.51 -0.30
N LEU A 35 -7.74 2.69 -1.30
CA LEU A 35 -6.85 2.48 -2.42
C LEU A 35 -6.65 3.74 -3.24
N ASP A 36 -7.69 4.55 -3.43
CA ASP A 36 -7.57 5.82 -4.16
C ASP A 36 -6.62 6.79 -3.46
N ALA A 37 -6.69 6.87 -2.13
CA ALA A 37 -5.78 7.70 -1.35
C ALA A 37 -4.33 7.20 -1.46
N VAL A 38 -4.13 5.88 -1.42
CA VAL A 38 -2.80 5.29 -1.62
C VAL A 38 -2.24 5.66 -3.00
N ILE A 39 -3.05 5.53 -4.04
CA ILE A 39 -2.64 5.86 -5.42
C ILE A 39 -2.29 7.34 -5.53
N GLN A 40 -3.12 8.24 -4.98
CA GLN A 40 -2.84 9.67 -5.02
C GLN A 40 -1.55 10.04 -4.30
N ASN A 41 -1.33 9.48 -3.12
CA ASN A 41 -0.11 9.71 -2.36
C ASN A 41 1.12 9.17 -3.10
N ALA A 42 1.00 7.98 -3.68
CA ALA A 42 2.09 7.37 -4.45
C ALA A 42 2.42 8.19 -5.71
N LYS A 43 1.41 8.71 -6.40
CA LYS A 43 1.62 9.61 -7.55
C LYS A 43 2.37 10.88 -7.15
N TYR A 44 1.99 11.50 -6.04
CA TYR A 44 2.65 12.70 -5.53
C TYR A 44 4.13 12.43 -5.23
N MET A 45 4.41 11.34 -4.51
CA MET A 45 5.79 10.94 -4.20
C MET A 45 6.58 10.60 -5.46
N SER A 46 5.96 9.92 -6.41
CA SER A 46 6.57 9.53 -7.68
C SER A 46 6.98 10.76 -8.50
N GLU A 47 6.13 11.79 -8.54
CA GLU A 47 6.43 13.04 -9.25
C GLU A 47 7.64 13.75 -8.64
N ILE A 48 7.70 13.83 -7.30
CA ILE A 48 8.84 14.44 -6.61
C ILE A 48 10.11 13.64 -6.87
N ALA A 49 10.04 12.31 -6.77
CA ALA A 49 11.19 11.44 -7.00
C ALA A 49 11.72 11.59 -8.44
N ASN A 50 10.84 11.68 -9.43
CA ASN A 50 11.24 11.90 -10.82
C ASN A 50 11.96 13.23 -11.01
N LYS A 51 11.49 14.29 -10.37
CA LYS A 51 12.14 15.62 -10.42
C LYS A 51 13.55 15.57 -9.84
N GLU A 52 13.73 14.82 -8.75
CA GLU A 52 15.01 14.72 -8.03
C GLU A 52 15.88 13.58 -8.56
N GLU A 53 15.44 12.87 -9.60
CA GLU A 53 16.16 11.73 -10.19
C GLU A 53 16.43 10.61 -9.17
N VAL A 54 15.44 10.35 -8.28
CA VAL A 54 15.48 9.31 -7.26
C VAL A 54 14.53 8.18 -7.65
N GLU A 55 15.01 6.95 -7.59
CA GLU A 55 14.17 5.78 -7.80
C GLU A 55 13.55 5.35 -6.47
N LEU A 56 12.22 5.15 -6.45
CA LEU A 56 11.49 4.67 -5.29
C LEU A 56 11.11 3.21 -5.46
N TYR A 57 11.16 2.47 -4.35
CA TYR A 57 10.62 1.12 -4.24
C TYR A 57 9.50 1.13 -3.20
N TYR A 58 8.53 0.23 -3.32
CA TYR A 58 7.47 0.11 -2.31
C TYR A 58 7.71 -1.12 -1.41
N MET A 59 7.18 -1.05 -0.19
CA MET A 59 7.23 -2.16 0.77
C MET A 59 5.86 -2.30 1.43
N LEU A 60 5.32 -3.51 1.46
CA LEU A 60 3.97 -3.78 1.93
C LEU A 60 3.91 -4.62 3.20
N LYS A 61 5.04 -4.85 3.89
CA LYS A 61 5.06 -5.78 5.02
C LYS A 61 4.12 -5.38 6.16
N GLN A 62 3.92 -4.08 6.38
CA GLN A 62 3.08 -3.59 7.48
C GLN A 62 1.59 -3.67 7.20
N ILE A 63 1.19 -3.85 5.95
CA ILE A 63 -0.22 -3.88 5.55
C ILE A 63 -0.64 -5.23 4.97
N GLY A 64 0.06 -6.29 5.36
CA GLY A 64 -0.30 -7.65 4.98
C GLY A 64 0.16 -8.11 3.60
N ARG A 65 1.08 -7.39 2.98
CA ARG A 65 1.69 -7.76 1.70
C ARG A 65 0.68 -7.98 0.58
N ASN A 66 -0.32 -7.11 0.52
CA ASN A 66 -1.45 -7.25 -0.39
C ASN A 66 -1.04 -6.96 -1.84
N PRO A 67 -1.14 -7.93 -2.78
CA PRO A 67 -0.76 -7.72 -4.17
C PRO A 67 -1.65 -6.74 -4.92
N VAL A 68 -2.90 -6.52 -4.49
CA VAL A 68 -3.79 -5.53 -5.09
C VAL A 68 -3.21 -4.12 -4.89
N VAL A 69 -2.72 -3.82 -3.69
CA VAL A 69 -2.07 -2.53 -3.40
C VAL A 69 -0.79 -2.39 -4.22
N ALA A 70 0.02 -3.45 -4.29
CA ALA A 70 1.25 -3.45 -5.08
C ALA A 70 0.98 -3.15 -6.56
N LYS A 71 0.02 -3.83 -7.16
CA LYS A 71 -0.35 -3.63 -8.55
C LYS A 71 -0.87 -2.23 -8.80
N ALA A 72 -1.70 -1.70 -7.88
CA ALA A 72 -2.23 -0.35 -8.00
C ALA A 72 -1.11 0.71 -8.01
N ILE A 73 -0.12 0.56 -7.14
CA ILE A 73 1.03 1.46 -7.10
C ILE A 73 1.82 1.36 -8.40
N ALA A 74 2.17 0.15 -8.83
CA ALA A 74 2.99 -0.08 -10.01
C ALA A 74 2.30 0.38 -11.29
N GLU A 75 1.00 0.19 -11.44
CA GLU A 75 0.25 0.56 -12.64
C GLU A 75 0.00 2.06 -12.76
N ASN A 76 -0.03 2.77 -11.63
CA ASN A 76 -0.40 4.20 -11.61
C ASN A 76 0.76 5.15 -11.38
N THR A 77 1.98 4.63 -11.16
CA THR A 77 3.16 5.46 -10.85
C THR A 77 4.41 4.89 -11.50
N ASN A 78 5.54 5.56 -11.30
CA ASN A 78 6.87 5.04 -11.67
C ASN A 78 7.50 4.19 -10.57
N ILE A 79 6.77 3.91 -9.49
CA ILE A 79 7.22 3.04 -8.41
C ILE A 79 6.88 1.60 -8.80
N LYS A 80 7.80 0.95 -9.52
CA LYS A 80 7.52 -0.32 -10.19
C LYS A 80 8.02 -1.56 -9.45
N LYS A 81 8.95 -1.39 -8.52
CA LYS A 81 9.66 -2.52 -7.91
C LYS A 81 9.43 -2.57 -6.41
N ALA A 82 9.33 -3.79 -5.87
CA ALA A 82 9.10 -4.04 -4.46
C ALA A 82 10.40 -4.29 -3.70
N VAL A 83 10.43 -3.85 -2.45
CA VAL A 83 11.37 -4.35 -1.45
C VAL A 83 10.64 -5.37 -0.61
N VAL A 84 11.20 -6.57 -0.49
CA VAL A 84 10.63 -7.66 0.29
C VAL A 84 11.62 -8.10 1.37
N VAL A 85 11.12 -8.70 2.46
CA VAL A 85 11.97 -9.01 3.62
C VAL A 85 12.46 -10.45 3.65
N ASP A 86 11.85 -11.35 2.88
CA ASP A 86 12.30 -12.74 2.81
C ASP A 86 12.01 -13.34 1.42
N TYR A 87 12.59 -14.52 1.19
CA TYR A 87 12.45 -15.15 -0.12
C TYR A 87 11.03 -15.69 -0.39
N LYS A 88 10.27 -16.04 0.65
CA LYS A 88 8.88 -16.50 0.47
C LYS A 88 8.01 -15.38 -0.07
N GLU A 89 8.20 -14.17 0.47
CA GLU A 89 7.51 -12.97 -0.02
C GLU A 89 7.96 -12.67 -1.46
N ALA A 90 9.26 -12.83 -1.75
CA ALA A 90 9.78 -12.64 -3.11
C ALA A 90 9.13 -13.59 -4.10
N LEU A 91 9.00 -14.88 -3.75
CA LEU A 91 8.33 -15.87 -4.60
C LEU A 91 6.88 -15.50 -4.86
N LYS A 92 6.17 -15.04 -3.85
CA LYS A 92 4.77 -14.61 -3.99
C LYS A 92 4.64 -13.42 -4.92
N MET A 93 5.54 -12.45 -4.82
CA MET A 93 5.56 -11.30 -5.73
C MET A 93 5.84 -11.72 -7.17
N MET A 94 6.75 -12.67 -7.37
CA MET A 94 7.05 -13.21 -8.69
C MET A 94 5.86 -13.96 -9.29
N GLU A 95 5.10 -14.71 -8.49
CA GLU A 95 3.87 -15.37 -8.92
C GLU A 95 2.83 -14.39 -9.45
N GLU A 96 2.82 -13.18 -8.88
CA GLU A 96 1.90 -12.11 -9.28
C GLU A 96 2.51 -11.19 -10.35
N ASP A 97 3.62 -11.58 -10.96
CA ASP A 97 4.34 -10.79 -11.96
C ASP A 97 4.71 -9.39 -11.49
N LEU A 98 5.09 -9.26 -10.22
CA LEU A 98 5.50 -7.99 -9.62
C LEU A 98 7.03 -7.91 -9.56
N PRO A 99 7.65 -6.93 -10.23
CA PRO A 99 9.11 -6.79 -10.22
C PRO A 99 9.67 -6.52 -8.83
N LEU A 100 10.82 -7.12 -8.55
CA LEU A 100 11.55 -6.94 -7.30
C LEU A 100 12.69 -5.94 -7.47
N GLY A 101 12.81 -5.02 -6.51
CA GLY A 101 13.94 -4.09 -6.43
C GLY A 101 15.01 -4.59 -5.48
N ASN A 102 14.60 -5.14 -4.35
CA ASN A 102 15.52 -5.64 -3.34
C ASN A 102 14.86 -6.72 -2.48
N VAL A 103 15.66 -7.68 -2.04
CA VAL A 103 15.25 -8.68 -1.05
C VAL A 103 16.11 -8.47 0.19
N GLY A 104 15.49 -8.02 1.27
CA GLY A 104 16.17 -7.75 2.54
C GLY A 104 16.09 -8.93 3.50
N HIS A 105 16.60 -8.70 4.71
CA HIS A 105 16.53 -9.68 5.80
C HIS A 105 15.54 -9.26 6.83
#